data_1656048bdb04a7c2976d0db694cf352d
#
_entry.id   1656048bdb04a7c2976d0db694cf352d
#
_cell.length_a   1.000
_cell.length_b   1.000
_cell.length_c   1.000
_cell.angle_alpha   90.00
_cell.angle_beta   90.00
_cell.angle_gamma   90.00
#
_symmetry.space_group_name_H-M   'P 1'
#
loop_
_entity.id
_entity.type
_entity.pdbx_description
1 polymer ?
#
loop_
_entity_poly.entity_id
_entity_poly.type
_entity_poly.pdbx_seq_one_letter_code
_entity_poly.pdbx_strand_id
1 'polypeptide(L)'
;MGPAEVCYAVFMSAVRIIQFTDPHLYGGEGESLRGVATLPALTAAIAHAHAHAWPPHALLVTGDLVQDDPSGYPHFRRLFGALGLPVLCLPGNHDEPEAMQRELAGAPFVLGGFADFGRWRIVLLDSCLPGSASGALSAQALAGLEKALSSAGARHCLVCLHHHPVPMGSRWLDRVGLTNAAEFLHVIDQHTNVRAIVWGHVHQSHDALRKGVRLLATPSTCAQFLPNSDDFAVDRRPPGYRTLELRRDGSLLTEVVWVAQHRDGSSRSACSAA
;
A
#
# COMPACT_ATOMS: atom_id res chain seq x y z
N MET A 1 19.52 13.11 -3.24
CA MET A 1 19.10 13.43 -1.87
C MET A 1 19.05 12.13 -1.08
N GLY A 2 19.56 12.10 0.17
CA GLY A 2 19.44 10.91 1.02
C GLY A 2 17.96 10.64 1.36
N PRO A 3 17.63 9.41 1.78
CA PRO A 3 16.27 9.06 2.19
C PRO A 3 15.78 9.99 3.31
N ALA A 4 14.51 10.39 3.22
CA ALA A 4 13.90 11.28 4.21
C ALA A 4 13.78 10.55 5.56
N GLU A 5 14.28 11.17 6.63
CA GLU A 5 14.09 10.73 8.02
C GLU A 5 13.09 11.69 8.68
N VAL A 6 11.93 11.19 9.07
CA VAL A 6 10.88 11.98 9.71
C VAL A 6 10.49 11.38 11.05
N CYS A 7 10.44 12.17 12.10
CA CYS A 7 10.08 11.72 13.44
C CYS A 7 8.81 12.46 13.93
N TYR A 8 7.81 11.68 14.31
CA TYR A 8 6.58 12.16 14.92
C TYR A 8 6.53 11.77 16.40
N ALA A 9 6.48 12.75 17.31
CA ALA A 9 6.39 12.49 18.75
C ALA A 9 4.95 12.04 19.10
N VAL A 10 4.78 10.76 19.40
CA VAL A 10 3.49 10.17 19.81
C VAL A 10 3.64 9.54 21.19
N PHE A 11 3.02 10.13 22.21
CA PHE A 11 2.93 9.59 23.58
C PHE A 11 1.71 8.68 23.78
N MET A 12 1.37 7.82 22.81
CA MET A 12 0.14 7.05 22.84
C MET A 12 0.39 5.56 23.06
N SER A 13 -0.63 4.84 23.52
CA SER A 13 -0.59 3.40 23.74
C SER A 13 -0.40 2.59 22.44
N ALA A 14 -0.86 3.13 21.32
CA ALA A 14 -0.74 2.53 20.00
C ALA A 14 -0.66 3.60 18.90
N VAL A 15 0.00 3.27 17.79
CA VAL A 15 0.02 4.05 16.55
C VAL A 15 -0.99 3.44 15.59
N ARG A 16 -1.92 4.25 15.09
CA ARG A 16 -2.96 3.83 14.14
C ARG A 16 -2.59 4.28 12.73
N ILE A 17 -2.58 3.35 11.79
CA ILE A 17 -2.29 3.59 10.38
C ILE A 17 -3.48 3.05 9.57
N ILE A 18 -3.85 3.75 8.51
CA ILE A 18 -4.74 3.22 7.47
C ILE A 18 -3.91 3.05 6.22
N GLN A 19 -3.87 1.82 5.71
CA GLN A 19 -3.19 1.49 4.47
C GLN A 19 -4.20 1.41 3.33
N PHE A 20 -3.99 2.24 2.33
CA PHE A 20 -4.57 2.13 0.99
C PHE A 20 -3.50 1.61 0.04
N THR A 21 -3.90 1.02 -1.07
CA THR A 21 -2.96 0.53 -2.08
C THR A 21 -3.64 0.41 -3.44
N ASP A 22 -2.85 0.48 -4.48
CA ASP A 22 -3.26 0.19 -5.85
C ASP A 22 -4.51 0.97 -6.29
N PRO A 23 -4.56 2.31 -6.12
CA PRO A 23 -5.70 3.10 -6.58
C PRO A 23 -5.75 3.24 -8.10
N HIS A 24 -4.65 3.08 -8.81
CA HIS A 24 -4.55 3.10 -10.28
C HIS A 24 -5.26 4.29 -10.91
N LEU A 25 -4.95 5.50 -10.42
CA LEU A 25 -5.59 6.71 -10.91
C LEU A 25 -5.15 7.03 -12.36
N TYR A 26 -6.07 7.60 -13.11
CA TYR A 26 -5.84 8.23 -14.40
C TYR A 26 -6.04 9.74 -14.28
N GLY A 27 -5.69 10.48 -15.33
CA GLY A 27 -5.98 11.92 -15.42
C GLY A 27 -7.46 12.22 -15.58
N GLY A 28 -8.20 11.35 -16.23
CA GLY A 28 -9.65 11.48 -16.42
C GLY A 28 -10.45 10.97 -15.21
N GLU A 29 -11.37 11.78 -14.68
CA GLU A 29 -12.14 11.43 -13.47
C GLU A 29 -13.07 10.22 -13.64
N GLY A 30 -13.51 9.93 -14.87
CA GLY A 30 -14.42 8.81 -15.18
C GLY A 30 -13.72 7.53 -15.64
N GLU A 31 -12.40 7.53 -15.68
CA GLU A 31 -11.64 6.37 -16.16
C GLU A 31 -11.69 5.19 -15.21
N SER A 32 -11.60 4.00 -15.80
CA SER A 32 -11.81 2.76 -15.05
C SER A 32 -10.76 1.69 -15.37
N LEU A 33 -10.38 0.93 -14.35
CA LEU A 33 -9.57 -0.28 -14.47
C LEU A 33 -10.44 -1.49 -14.17
N ARG A 34 -10.49 -2.45 -15.12
CA ARG A 34 -11.25 -3.70 -14.95
C ARG A 34 -12.72 -3.48 -14.52
N GLY A 35 -13.35 -2.42 -15.02
CA GLY A 35 -14.75 -2.08 -14.74
C GLY A 35 -15.01 -1.33 -13.42
N VAL A 36 -13.95 -0.93 -12.71
CA VAL A 36 -14.05 -0.09 -11.51
C VAL A 36 -13.58 1.32 -11.85
N ALA A 37 -14.42 2.33 -11.67
CA ALA A 37 -14.05 3.73 -11.81
C ALA A 37 -13.07 4.10 -10.67
N THR A 38 -11.82 4.40 -11.03
CA THR A 38 -10.70 4.41 -10.06
C THR A 38 -10.78 5.56 -9.07
N LEU A 39 -10.98 6.77 -9.55
CA LEU A 39 -11.08 7.97 -8.70
C LEU A 39 -12.32 7.96 -7.79
N PRO A 40 -13.54 7.61 -8.27
CA PRO A 40 -14.70 7.41 -7.40
C PRO A 40 -14.50 6.33 -6.35
N ALA A 41 -13.87 5.20 -6.71
CA ALA A 41 -13.62 4.09 -5.79
C ALA A 41 -12.67 4.50 -4.65
N LEU A 42 -11.55 5.16 -4.97
CA LEU A 42 -10.63 5.70 -3.97
C LEU A 42 -11.32 6.74 -3.09
N THR A 43 -12.09 7.65 -3.68
CA THR A 43 -12.84 8.67 -2.93
C THR A 43 -13.81 8.03 -1.92
N ALA A 44 -14.54 7.00 -2.36
CA ALA A 44 -15.44 6.24 -1.48
C ALA A 44 -14.66 5.50 -0.35
N ALA A 45 -13.50 4.90 -0.66
CA ALA A 45 -12.68 4.23 0.33
C ALA A 45 -12.14 5.21 1.39
N ILE A 46 -11.68 6.39 1.00
CA ILE A 46 -11.23 7.45 1.92
C ILE A 46 -12.42 7.95 2.77
N ALA A 47 -13.57 8.22 2.18
CA ALA A 47 -14.76 8.65 2.90
C ALA A 47 -15.23 7.61 3.92
N HIS A 48 -15.23 6.32 3.53
CA HIS A 48 -15.57 5.22 4.43
C HIS A 48 -14.57 5.14 5.60
N ALA A 49 -13.28 5.22 5.33
CA ALA A 49 -12.24 5.21 6.37
C ALA A 49 -12.39 6.41 7.31
N HIS A 50 -12.70 7.58 6.79
CA HIS A 50 -12.96 8.79 7.57
C HIS A 50 -14.15 8.62 8.52
N ALA A 51 -15.21 7.95 8.08
CA ALA A 51 -16.42 7.72 8.90
C ALA A 51 -16.21 6.66 10.01
N HIS A 52 -15.33 5.65 9.81
CA HIS A 52 -15.30 4.44 10.65
C HIS A 52 -13.98 4.19 11.36
N ALA A 53 -12.85 4.73 10.88
CA ALA A 53 -11.51 4.43 11.38
C ALA A 53 -10.67 5.68 11.70
N TRP A 54 -11.27 6.85 11.68
CA TRP A 54 -10.60 8.14 11.83
C TRP A 54 -10.52 8.63 13.30
N PRO A 55 -9.52 9.43 13.69
CA PRO A 55 -8.32 9.77 12.93
C PRO A 55 -7.19 8.74 13.15
N PRO A 56 -6.47 8.33 12.09
CA PRO A 56 -5.20 7.64 12.23
C PRO A 56 -4.07 8.64 12.55
N HIS A 57 -2.88 8.14 12.83
CA HIS A 57 -1.67 8.96 13.02
C HIS A 57 -0.97 9.25 11.70
N ALA A 58 -1.12 8.36 10.72
CA ALA A 58 -0.65 8.52 9.35
C ALA A 58 -1.46 7.64 8.39
N LEU A 59 -1.38 7.97 7.12
CA LEU A 59 -1.84 7.14 6.02
C LEU A 59 -0.64 6.48 5.35
N LEU A 60 -0.80 5.25 4.90
CA LEU A 60 0.21 4.51 4.15
C LEU A 60 -0.36 4.17 2.77
N VAL A 61 0.36 4.45 1.69
CA VAL A 61 -0.03 4.07 0.34
C VAL A 61 1.09 3.26 -0.31
N THR A 62 0.81 1.99 -0.58
CA THR A 62 1.82 1.00 -0.97
C THR A 62 1.90 0.73 -2.47
N GLY A 63 1.95 1.82 -3.26
CA GLY A 63 2.25 1.77 -4.69
C GLY A 63 1.04 1.70 -5.61
N ASP A 64 1.35 1.76 -6.91
CA ASP A 64 0.39 1.84 -8.01
C ASP A 64 -0.62 2.98 -7.81
N LEU A 65 -0.08 4.18 -7.52
CA LEU A 65 -0.88 5.38 -7.30
C LEU A 65 -1.61 5.79 -8.57
N VAL A 66 -0.95 5.59 -9.72
CA VAL A 66 -1.49 5.85 -11.06
C VAL A 66 -1.40 4.60 -11.94
N GLN A 67 -2.10 4.60 -13.07
CA GLN A 67 -2.05 3.52 -14.05
C GLN A 67 -1.28 3.97 -15.29
N ASP A 68 0.06 3.94 -15.25
CA ASP A 68 0.93 4.35 -16.36
C ASP A 68 0.60 5.77 -16.90
N ASP A 69 -0.05 6.60 -16.07
CA ASP A 69 -0.54 7.93 -16.43
C ASP A 69 -0.18 8.96 -15.35
N PRO A 70 0.94 9.69 -15.50
CA PRO A 70 1.37 10.70 -14.53
C PRO A 70 0.35 11.81 -14.28
N SER A 71 -0.60 12.03 -15.19
CA SER A 71 -1.68 13.02 -15.01
C SER A 71 -2.69 12.63 -13.92
N GLY A 72 -2.62 11.41 -13.40
CA GLY A 72 -3.37 10.95 -12.23
C GLY A 72 -2.84 11.46 -10.88
N TYR A 73 -1.54 11.83 -10.78
CA TYR A 73 -0.96 12.29 -9.50
C TYR A 73 -1.62 13.55 -8.92
N PRO A 74 -2.06 14.56 -9.70
CA PRO A 74 -2.81 15.69 -9.15
C PRO A 74 -4.07 15.29 -8.40
N HIS A 75 -4.80 14.25 -8.85
CA HIS A 75 -5.96 13.72 -8.12
C HIS A 75 -5.53 13.09 -6.79
N PHE A 76 -4.46 12.29 -6.80
CA PHE A 76 -3.88 11.72 -5.59
C PHE A 76 -3.49 12.81 -4.59
N ARG A 77 -2.71 13.80 -5.05
CA ARG A 77 -2.28 14.94 -4.23
C ARG A 77 -3.46 15.69 -3.63
N ARG A 78 -4.49 15.97 -4.41
CA ARG A 78 -5.70 16.67 -3.96
C ARG A 78 -6.43 15.89 -2.87
N LEU A 79 -6.64 14.58 -3.07
CA LEU A 79 -7.39 13.74 -2.12
C LEU A 79 -6.63 13.56 -0.81
N PHE A 80 -5.40 13.09 -0.86
CA PHE A 80 -4.61 12.80 0.34
C PHE A 80 -4.05 14.04 1.01
N GLY A 81 -3.65 15.05 0.25
CA GLY A 81 -3.11 16.31 0.77
C GLY A 81 -4.11 17.11 1.60
N ALA A 82 -5.41 16.98 1.30
CA ALA A 82 -6.48 17.66 2.05
C ALA A 82 -6.78 17.03 3.42
N LEU A 83 -6.24 15.85 3.74
CA LEU A 83 -6.60 15.10 4.94
C LEU A 83 -5.87 15.57 6.21
N GLY A 84 -4.84 16.42 6.06
CA GLY A 84 -4.11 17.02 7.20
C GLY A 84 -3.29 16.03 8.02
N LEU A 85 -2.93 14.87 7.44
CA LEU A 85 -2.16 13.79 8.07
C LEU A 85 -0.90 13.49 7.25
N PRO A 86 0.18 12.99 7.88
CA PRO A 86 1.30 12.42 7.14
C PRO A 86 0.84 11.30 6.21
N VAL A 87 1.28 11.34 4.95
CA VAL A 87 0.98 10.34 3.93
C VAL A 87 2.29 9.67 3.51
N LEU A 88 2.49 8.44 3.95
CA LEU A 88 3.67 7.63 3.65
C LEU A 88 3.44 6.91 2.34
N CYS A 89 4.22 7.18 1.31
CA CYS A 89 4.04 6.63 -0.02
C CYS A 89 5.31 5.92 -0.50
N LEU A 90 5.11 4.86 -1.25
CA LEU A 90 6.14 4.22 -2.05
C LEU A 90 5.58 3.94 -3.46
N PRO A 91 6.42 3.84 -4.49
CA PRO A 91 5.95 3.57 -5.85
C PRO A 91 5.58 2.09 -6.04
N GLY A 92 4.69 1.82 -7.00
CA GLY A 92 4.44 0.52 -7.60
C GLY A 92 4.93 0.45 -9.04
N ASN A 93 4.72 -0.67 -9.72
CA ASN A 93 5.23 -0.88 -11.07
C ASN A 93 4.51 -0.07 -12.16
N HIS A 94 3.34 0.49 -11.85
CA HIS A 94 2.59 1.41 -12.72
C HIS A 94 2.90 2.89 -12.43
N ASP A 95 3.70 3.18 -11.41
CA ASP A 95 4.11 4.53 -11.07
C ASP A 95 5.33 4.97 -11.89
N GLU A 96 5.42 6.27 -12.15
CA GLU A 96 6.62 6.92 -12.70
C GLU A 96 7.35 7.66 -11.56
N PRO A 97 8.47 7.12 -11.04
CA PRO A 97 9.11 7.63 -9.83
C PRO A 97 9.50 9.11 -9.90
N GLU A 98 9.97 9.59 -11.07
CA GLU A 98 10.35 10.99 -11.24
C GLU A 98 9.14 11.93 -11.22
N ALA A 99 8.03 11.54 -11.85
CA ALA A 99 6.78 12.29 -11.81
C ALA A 99 6.18 12.26 -10.41
N MET A 100 6.16 11.10 -9.76
CA MET A 100 5.71 10.95 -8.37
C MET A 100 6.51 11.86 -7.44
N GLN A 101 7.84 11.86 -7.54
CA GLN A 101 8.71 12.73 -6.74
C GLN A 101 8.43 14.22 -6.98
N ARG A 102 8.18 14.61 -8.22
CA ARG A 102 7.90 16.00 -8.60
C ARG A 102 6.53 16.46 -8.07
N GLU A 103 5.51 15.61 -8.26
CA GLU A 103 4.11 15.94 -7.91
C GLU A 103 3.83 15.86 -6.40
N LEU A 104 4.49 14.94 -5.69
CA LEU A 104 4.26 14.70 -4.27
C LEU A 104 5.40 15.24 -3.39
N ALA A 105 6.22 16.17 -3.91
CA ALA A 105 7.30 16.79 -3.13
C ALA A 105 6.77 17.55 -1.91
N GLY A 106 7.37 17.29 -0.74
CA GLY A 106 7.11 18.00 0.50
C GLY A 106 5.86 17.54 1.26
N ALA A 107 5.66 18.14 2.44
CA ALA A 107 4.53 17.79 3.32
C ALA A 107 3.18 17.94 2.61
N PRO A 108 2.21 17.06 2.91
CA PRO A 108 2.26 16.01 3.94
C PRO A 108 2.85 14.67 3.47
N PHE A 109 3.41 14.59 2.26
CA PHE A 109 3.90 13.35 1.64
C PHE A 109 5.32 13.01 2.09
N VAL A 110 5.56 11.74 2.40
CA VAL A 110 6.86 11.14 2.70
C VAL A 110 7.11 10.03 1.70
N LEU A 111 8.08 10.22 0.80
CA LEU A 111 8.40 9.30 -0.29
C LEU A 111 9.66 8.52 0.04
N GLY A 112 9.51 7.22 0.33
CA GLY A 112 10.63 6.36 0.69
C GLY A 112 11.27 6.65 2.05
N GLY A 113 12.38 5.98 2.36
CA GLY A 113 13.07 6.11 3.63
C GLY A 113 12.32 5.50 4.81
N PHE A 114 12.24 6.21 5.91
CA PHE A 114 11.44 5.77 7.06
C PHE A 114 10.82 6.94 7.84
N ALA A 115 9.78 6.62 8.61
CA ALA A 115 9.15 7.55 9.55
C ALA A 115 9.00 6.89 10.93
N ASP A 116 9.34 7.62 12.00
CA ASP A 116 9.24 7.15 13.37
C ASP A 116 7.97 7.70 14.05
N PHE A 117 7.15 6.79 14.59
CA PHE A 117 5.96 7.09 15.37
C PHE A 117 6.09 6.41 16.74
N GLY A 118 6.54 7.14 17.74
CA GLY A 118 6.73 6.62 19.10
C GLY A 118 7.64 5.39 19.14
N ARG A 119 7.06 4.22 19.42
CA ARG A 119 7.78 2.93 19.51
C ARG A 119 7.85 2.16 18.18
N TRP A 120 7.43 2.77 17.08
CA TRP A 120 7.43 2.13 15.77
C TRP A 120 8.21 2.95 14.75
N ARG A 121 8.94 2.23 13.91
CA ARG A 121 9.55 2.71 12.68
C ARG A 121 8.84 2.07 11.50
N ILE A 122 8.37 2.89 10.56
CA ILE A 122 7.76 2.46 9.30
C ILE A 122 8.79 2.69 8.21
N VAL A 123 9.27 1.61 7.59
CA VAL A 123 10.29 1.63 6.53
C VAL A 123 9.61 1.49 5.19
N LEU A 124 9.90 2.39 4.25
CA LEU A 124 9.31 2.44 2.91
C LEU A 124 10.37 2.07 1.87
N LEU A 125 10.17 0.95 1.19
CA LEU A 125 11.12 0.42 0.20
C LEU A 125 10.56 0.58 -1.21
N ASP A 126 11.35 1.17 -2.09
CA ASP A 126 11.10 1.13 -3.52
C ASP A 126 11.57 -0.24 -4.06
N SER A 127 10.65 -1.02 -4.58
CA SER A 127 10.89 -2.32 -5.19
C SER A 127 10.65 -2.33 -6.69
N CYS A 128 10.48 -1.16 -7.32
CA CYS A 128 10.16 -1.06 -8.73
C CYS A 128 11.39 -1.30 -9.62
N LEU A 129 11.17 -1.98 -10.73
CA LEU A 129 12.13 -2.14 -11.81
C LEU A 129 11.58 -1.44 -13.06
N PRO A 130 12.32 -0.53 -13.69
CA PRO A 130 11.86 0.16 -14.89
C PRO A 130 11.41 -0.81 -15.98
N GLY A 131 10.19 -0.64 -16.48
CA GLY A 131 9.62 -1.45 -17.56
C GLY A 131 9.29 -2.90 -17.19
N SER A 132 9.18 -3.22 -15.91
CA SER A 132 8.85 -4.58 -15.44
C SER A 132 7.68 -4.56 -14.48
N ALA A 133 6.78 -5.54 -14.62
CA ALA A 133 5.74 -5.80 -13.62
C ALA A 133 6.27 -6.54 -12.39
N SER A 134 7.49 -7.10 -12.44
CA SER A 134 8.17 -7.71 -11.29
C SER A 134 9.00 -6.68 -10.55
N GLY A 135 9.21 -6.89 -9.27
CA GLY A 135 10.05 -6.02 -8.45
C GLY A 135 11.41 -6.62 -8.11
N ALA A 136 12.34 -5.75 -7.72
CA ALA A 136 13.57 -6.12 -7.02
C ALA A 136 14.04 -4.98 -6.13
N LEU A 137 14.70 -5.30 -5.03
CA LEU A 137 15.41 -4.32 -4.22
C LEU A 137 16.85 -4.20 -4.69
N SER A 138 17.28 -2.99 -5.02
CA SER A 138 18.68 -2.75 -5.35
C SER A 138 19.60 -3.04 -4.15
N ALA A 139 20.89 -3.25 -4.39
CA ALA A 139 21.86 -3.40 -3.31
C ALA A 139 21.85 -2.20 -2.34
N GLN A 140 21.62 -1.00 -2.88
CA GLN A 140 21.47 0.22 -2.08
C GLN A 140 20.19 0.20 -1.23
N ALA A 141 19.07 -0.28 -1.76
CA ALA A 141 17.81 -0.43 -1.02
C ALA A 141 17.94 -1.45 0.11
N LEU A 142 18.60 -2.60 -0.15
CA LEU A 142 18.88 -3.61 0.88
C LEU A 142 19.81 -3.08 1.97
N ALA A 143 20.88 -2.37 1.62
CA ALA A 143 21.77 -1.72 2.58
C ALA A 143 21.06 -0.62 3.39
N GLY A 144 20.16 0.13 2.74
CA GLY A 144 19.29 1.13 3.38
C GLY A 144 18.33 0.50 4.39
N LEU A 145 17.72 -0.63 4.03
CA LEU A 145 16.88 -1.43 4.93
C LEU A 145 17.68 -1.89 6.15
N GLU A 146 18.84 -2.53 5.95
CA GLU A 146 19.74 -2.98 7.03
C GLU A 146 20.06 -1.83 7.99
N LYS A 147 20.45 -0.67 7.46
CA LYS A 147 20.73 0.54 8.24
C LYS A 147 19.50 1.03 9.00
N ALA A 148 18.33 1.06 8.36
CA ALA A 148 17.09 1.50 8.98
C ALA A 148 16.67 0.58 10.14
N LEU A 149 16.84 -0.74 9.99
CA LEU A 149 16.50 -1.71 11.03
C LEU A 149 17.50 -1.68 12.20
N SER A 150 18.82 -1.62 11.91
CA SER A 150 19.87 -1.56 12.92
C SER A 150 19.82 -0.27 13.73
N SER A 151 19.50 0.88 13.10
CA SER A 151 19.41 2.19 13.78
C SER A 151 18.08 2.45 14.48
N ALA A 152 17.14 1.51 14.41
CA ALA A 152 15.82 1.71 15.02
C ALA A 152 15.84 1.76 16.56
N GLY A 153 16.93 1.32 17.19
CA GLY A 153 17.08 1.25 18.63
C GLY A 153 16.04 0.31 19.24
N ALA A 154 15.28 0.80 20.21
CA ALA A 154 14.26 0.01 20.89
C ALA A 154 12.88 0.06 20.18
N ARG A 155 12.79 0.51 18.91
CA ARG A 155 11.54 0.54 18.15
C ARG A 155 11.29 -0.79 17.46
N HIS A 156 10.01 -1.10 17.35
CA HIS A 156 9.52 -2.15 16.46
C HIS A 156 9.44 -1.61 15.03
N CYS A 157 9.63 -2.47 14.05
CA CYS A 157 9.64 -2.08 12.63
C CYS A 157 8.48 -2.70 11.86
N LEU A 158 7.82 -1.86 11.07
CA LEU A 158 6.90 -2.23 9.99
C LEU A 158 7.62 -1.95 8.67
N VAL A 159 7.84 -2.97 7.85
CA VAL A 159 8.50 -2.83 6.54
C VAL A 159 7.45 -2.85 5.44
N CYS A 160 7.49 -1.85 4.56
CA CYS A 160 6.51 -1.63 3.51
C CYS A 160 7.21 -1.67 2.15
N LEU A 161 6.64 -2.41 1.21
CA LEU A 161 7.07 -2.46 -0.18
C LEU A 161 5.84 -2.68 -1.07
N HIS A 162 6.01 -2.56 -2.40
CA HIS A 162 4.89 -2.81 -3.31
C HIS A 162 4.76 -4.30 -3.67
N HIS A 163 5.84 -4.92 -4.16
CA HIS A 163 5.83 -6.28 -4.66
C HIS A 163 5.87 -7.32 -3.53
N HIS A 164 5.05 -8.35 -3.65
CA HIS A 164 4.95 -9.42 -2.65
C HIS A 164 6.25 -10.25 -2.54
N PRO A 165 6.75 -10.48 -1.32
CA PRO A 165 8.00 -11.21 -1.08
C PRO A 165 7.82 -12.71 -0.86
N VAL A 166 6.60 -13.23 -0.97
CA VAL A 166 6.25 -14.64 -0.79
C VAL A 166 5.20 -15.06 -1.82
N PRO A 167 5.18 -16.34 -2.23
CA PRO A 167 4.15 -16.80 -3.16
C PRO A 167 2.72 -16.57 -2.64
N MET A 168 1.84 -16.16 -3.54
CA MET A 168 0.42 -15.91 -3.26
C MET A 168 -0.48 -17.07 -3.67
N GLY A 169 0.10 -18.16 -4.24
CA GLY A 169 -0.63 -19.32 -4.71
C GLY A 169 -1.36 -19.12 -6.05
N SER A 170 -1.00 -18.07 -6.78
CA SER A 170 -1.50 -17.77 -8.12
C SER A 170 -0.32 -17.72 -9.07
N ARG A 171 -0.21 -18.69 -9.99
CA ARG A 171 0.99 -18.87 -10.82
C ARG A 171 1.34 -17.65 -11.67
N TRP A 172 0.36 -16.94 -12.22
CA TRP A 172 0.59 -15.74 -13.00
C TRP A 172 1.12 -14.60 -12.13
N LEU A 173 0.56 -14.46 -10.92
CA LEU A 173 0.92 -13.41 -9.96
C LEU A 173 2.30 -13.68 -9.33
N ASP A 174 2.59 -14.94 -8.99
CA ASP A 174 3.87 -15.34 -8.40
C ASP A 174 5.07 -15.12 -9.35
N ARG A 175 4.82 -14.92 -10.65
CA ARG A 175 5.85 -14.55 -11.63
C ARG A 175 6.23 -13.07 -11.61
N VAL A 176 5.40 -12.22 -11.02
CA VAL A 176 5.58 -10.77 -10.97
C VAL A 176 5.82 -10.24 -9.56
N GLY A 177 6.20 -11.10 -8.62
CA GLY A 177 6.58 -10.75 -7.26
C GLY A 177 7.97 -10.13 -7.16
N LEU A 178 8.49 -10.06 -5.92
CA LEU A 178 9.84 -9.58 -5.64
C LEU A 178 10.87 -10.64 -6.07
N THR A 179 11.63 -10.38 -7.12
CA THR A 179 12.55 -11.36 -7.74
C THR A 179 13.70 -11.77 -6.82
N ASN A 180 14.21 -10.86 -6.00
CA ASN A 180 15.23 -11.14 -4.99
C ASN A 180 14.67 -11.22 -3.57
N ALA A 181 13.48 -11.82 -3.45
CA ALA A 181 12.81 -12.02 -2.15
C ALA A 181 13.67 -12.77 -1.12
N ALA A 182 14.51 -13.70 -1.57
CA ALA A 182 15.41 -14.44 -0.67
C ALA A 182 16.43 -13.52 0.03
N GLU A 183 17.03 -12.57 -0.70
CA GLU A 183 17.96 -11.58 -0.15
C GLU A 183 17.23 -10.62 0.81
N PHE A 184 16.07 -10.14 0.43
CA PHE A 184 15.22 -9.30 1.29
C PHE A 184 14.86 -10.01 2.60
N LEU A 185 14.35 -11.24 2.51
CA LEU A 185 13.96 -12.03 3.67
C LEU A 185 15.16 -12.43 4.53
N HIS A 186 16.35 -12.58 3.93
CA HIS A 186 17.59 -12.79 4.68
C HIS A 186 17.91 -11.58 5.57
N VAL A 187 17.81 -10.36 5.05
CA VAL A 187 17.98 -9.14 5.87
C VAL A 187 16.95 -9.09 7.00
N ILE A 188 15.66 -9.33 6.68
CA ILE A 188 14.59 -9.35 7.69
C ILE A 188 14.88 -10.35 8.82
N ASP A 189 15.38 -11.54 8.47
CA ASP A 189 15.65 -12.63 9.44
C ASP A 189 16.79 -12.31 10.44
N GLN A 190 17.65 -11.33 10.13
CA GLN A 190 18.71 -10.88 11.05
C GLN A 190 18.19 -9.89 12.11
N HIS A 191 16.94 -9.39 11.98
CA HIS A 191 16.42 -8.32 12.81
C HIS A 191 15.17 -8.72 13.60
N THR A 192 15.32 -8.92 14.91
CA THR A 192 14.23 -9.32 15.81
C THR A 192 13.21 -8.21 16.10
N ASN A 193 13.51 -6.97 15.72
CA ASN A 193 12.62 -5.82 15.86
C ASN A 193 11.60 -5.69 14.73
N VAL A 194 11.72 -6.43 13.63
CA VAL A 194 10.71 -6.47 12.57
C VAL A 194 9.49 -7.25 13.05
N ARG A 195 8.31 -6.64 13.01
CA ARG A 195 7.05 -7.24 13.46
C ARG A 195 6.11 -7.59 12.32
N ALA A 196 6.14 -6.80 11.25
CA ALA A 196 5.32 -7.08 10.07
C ALA A 196 5.97 -6.55 8.80
N ILE A 197 5.57 -7.16 7.68
CA ILE A 197 5.80 -6.71 6.32
C ILE A 197 4.44 -6.49 5.69
N VAL A 198 4.23 -5.34 5.04
CA VAL A 198 2.98 -5.02 4.34
C VAL A 198 3.25 -4.66 2.89
N TRP A 199 2.35 -5.06 1.98
CA TRP A 199 2.50 -4.81 0.55
C TRP A 199 1.17 -4.61 -0.16
N GLY A 200 1.25 -4.15 -1.41
CA GLY A 200 0.17 -4.01 -2.38
C GLY A 200 0.26 -5.01 -3.52
N HIS A 201 0.12 -4.54 -4.76
CA HIS A 201 0.37 -5.26 -6.01
C HIS A 201 -0.55 -6.45 -6.31
N VAL A 202 -0.85 -7.25 -5.30
CA VAL A 202 -1.58 -8.51 -5.47
C VAL A 202 -3.09 -8.32 -5.54
N HIS A 203 -3.61 -7.16 -5.17
CA HIS A 203 -5.05 -6.85 -5.09
C HIS A 203 -5.84 -7.92 -4.34
N GLN A 204 -5.23 -8.47 -3.29
CA GLN A 204 -5.80 -9.54 -2.46
C GLN A 204 -5.56 -9.26 -0.98
N SER A 205 -6.41 -9.79 -0.13
CA SER A 205 -6.13 -9.88 1.29
C SER A 205 -5.27 -11.11 1.59
N HIS A 206 -4.14 -10.89 2.27
CA HIS A 206 -3.29 -11.97 2.78
C HIS A 206 -2.89 -11.67 4.23
N ASP A 207 -2.79 -12.72 5.04
CA ASP A 207 -2.35 -12.64 6.43
C ASP A 207 -1.74 -13.96 6.83
N ALA A 208 -0.43 -13.97 7.01
CA ALA A 208 0.33 -15.15 7.39
C ALA A 208 1.43 -14.78 8.39
N LEU A 209 2.02 -15.78 9.02
CA LEU A 209 3.15 -15.63 9.94
C LEU A 209 4.36 -16.39 9.41
N ARG A 210 5.51 -15.71 9.33
CA ARG A 210 6.79 -16.30 8.97
C ARG A 210 7.83 -15.93 10.01
N LYS A 211 8.36 -16.92 10.74
CA LYS A 211 9.41 -16.73 11.77
C LYS A 211 9.07 -15.60 12.78
N GLY A 212 7.80 -15.46 13.15
CA GLY A 212 7.35 -14.41 14.08
C GLY A 212 7.06 -13.05 13.43
N VAL A 213 7.36 -12.86 12.13
CA VAL A 213 7.02 -11.67 11.35
C VAL A 213 5.69 -11.88 10.64
N ARG A 214 4.75 -10.95 10.80
CA ARG A 214 3.45 -11.01 10.14
C ARG A 214 3.57 -10.53 8.69
N LEU A 215 3.00 -11.26 7.75
CA LEU A 215 3.04 -11.01 6.32
C LEU A 215 1.65 -10.60 5.85
N LEU A 216 1.49 -9.35 5.38
CA LEU A 216 0.19 -8.72 5.15
C LEU A 216 0.09 -8.13 3.75
N ALA A 217 -0.78 -8.70 2.89
CA ALA A 217 -1.20 -8.02 1.67
C ALA A 217 -2.52 -7.29 1.89
N THR A 218 -2.65 -6.14 1.28
CA THR A 218 -3.87 -5.31 1.34
C THR A 218 -4.58 -5.33 -0.01
N PRO A 219 -5.92 -5.47 -0.03
CA PRO A 219 -6.69 -5.38 -1.25
C PRO A 219 -6.61 -3.96 -1.84
N SER A 220 -6.72 -3.88 -3.15
CA SER A 220 -6.73 -2.62 -3.88
C SER A 220 -7.94 -1.76 -3.51
N THR A 221 -7.78 -0.44 -3.60
CA THR A 221 -8.92 0.50 -3.61
C THR A 221 -9.60 0.58 -4.97
N CYS A 222 -9.18 -0.26 -5.92
CA CYS A 222 -9.75 -0.44 -7.25
C CYS A 222 -10.29 -1.86 -7.43
N ALA A 223 -10.00 -2.53 -8.53
CA ALA A 223 -10.40 -3.91 -8.81
C ALA A 223 -9.59 -4.94 -8.02
N GLN A 224 -10.18 -6.08 -7.70
CA GLN A 224 -9.49 -7.18 -7.02
C GLN A 224 -9.11 -8.30 -7.99
N PHE A 225 -8.05 -9.06 -7.67
CA PHE A 225 -7.64 -10.25 -8.42
C PHE A 225 -8.08 -11.51 -7.69
N LEU A 226 -8.53 -12.51 -8.46
CA LEU A 226 -9.05 -13.77 -7.90
C LEU A 226 -7.90 -14.57 -7.25
N PRO A 227 -7.99 -14.88 -5.95
CA PRO A 227 -6.98 -15.68 -5.27
C PRO A 227 -6.93 -17.12 -5.78
N ASN A 228 -5.74 -17.74 -5.71
CA ASN A 228 -5.50 -19.12 -6.09
C ASN A 228 -5.91 -19.44 -7.55
N SER A 229 -5.79 -18.46 -8.45
CA SER A 229 -6.03 -18.62 -9.88
C SER A 229 -4.70 -18.73 -10.61
N ASP A 230 -4.51 -19.76 -11.41
CA ASP A 230 -3.28 -19.95 -12.21
C ASP A 230 -3.15 -18.93 -13.34
N ASP A 231 -4.28 -18.48 -13.88
CA ASP A 231 -4.38 -17.45 -14.89
C ASP A 231 -4.99 -16.17 -14.29
N PHE A 232 -4.74 -15.03 -14.94
CA PHE A 232 -5.33 -13.76 -14.52
C PHE A 232 -6.87 -13.82 -14.50
N ALA A 233 -7.46 -13.49 -13.39
CA ALA A 233 -8.90 -13.36 -13.23
C ALA A 233 -9.25 -12.26 -12.25
N VAL A 234 -10.36 -11.56 -12.51
CA VAL A 234 -10.89 -10.51 -11.62
C VAL A 234 -11.79 -11.13 -10.55
N ASP A 235 -11.60 -10.73 -9.30
CA ASP A 235 -12.49 -11.07 -8.20
C ASP A 235 -13.67 -10.09 -8.12
N ARG A 236 -14.79 -10.56 -7.60
CA ARG A 236 -16.01 -9.74 -7.43
C ARG A 236 -16.04 -8.95 -6.12
N ARG A 237 -15.06 -9.13 -5.25
CA ARG A 237 -14.95 -8.35 -4.01
C ARG A 237 -14.79 -6.87 -4.32
N PRO A 238 -15.43 -5.97 -3.51
CA PRO A 238 -15.35 -4.55 -3.72
C PRO A 238 -13.95 -4.00 -3.40
N PRO A 239 -13.68 -2.71 -3.68
CA PRO A 239 -12.53 -1.99 -3.16
C PRO A 239 -12.36 -2.17 -1.65
N GLY A 240 -11.12 -2.10 -1.17
CA GLY A 240 -10.84 -2.26 0.24
C GLY A 240 -9.64 -1.44 0.70
N TYR A 241 -9.45 -1.41 2.02
CA TYR A 241 -8.28 -0.85 2.69
C TYR A 241 -7.98 -1.67 3.94
N ARG A 242 -6.84 -1.42 4.58
CA ARG A 242 -6.44 -2.09 5.82
C ARG A 242 -6.26 -1.08 6.94
N THR A 243 -6.73 -1.42 8.14
CA THR A 243 -6.38 -0.73 9.37
C THR A 243 -5.25 -1.47 10.09
N LEU A 244 -4.34 -0.72 10.69
CA LEU A 244 -3.21 -1.22 11.48
C LEU A 244 -3.18 -0.47 12.82
N GLU A 245 -3.28 -1.18 13.92
CA GLU A 245 -3.03 -0.69 15.28
C GLU A 245 -1.71 -1.27 15.77
N LEU A 246 -0.67 -0.45 15.78
CA LEU A 246 0.70 -0.81 16.12
C LEU A 246 0.91 -0.50 17.60
N ARG A 247 0.91 -1.52 18.45
CA ARG A 247 0.95 -1.38 19.90
C ARG A 247 2.37 -1.18 20.43
N ARG A 248 2.46 -0.56 21.59
CA ARG A 248 3.75 -0.23 22.24
C ARG A 248 4.62 -1.45 22.54
N ASP A 249 4.03 -2.62 22.77
CA ASP A 249 4.70 -3.89 23.04
C ASP A 249 5.19 -4.63 21.78
N GLY A 250 4.93 -4.07 20.59
CA GLY A 250 5.28 -4.65 19.31
C GLY A 250 4.23 -5.60 18.73
N SER A 251 3.14 -5.84 19.43
CA SER A 251 1.99 -6.52 18.84
C SER A 251 1.24 -5.59 17.89
N LEU A 252 0.53 -6.16 16.91
CA LEU A 252 -0.31 -5.38 16.01
C LEU A 252 -1.68 -6.05 15.84
N LEU A 253 -2.72 -5.22 15.80
CA LEU A 253 -4.04 -5.59 15.33
C LEU A 253 -4.25 -5.03 13.94
N THR A 254 -4.93 -5.77 13.10
CA THR A 254 -5.21 -5.35 11.73
C THR A 254 -6.48 -5.96 11.21
N GLU A 255 -7.17 -5.22 10.37
CA GLU A 255 -8.39 -5.63 9.71
C GLU A 255 -8.40 -5.14 8.27
N VAL A 256 -8.90 -5.97 7.35
CA VAL A 256 -9.23 -5.56 5.99
C VAL A 256 -10.69 -5.13 5.96
N VAL A 257 -10.92 -3.91 5.53
CA VAL A 257 -12.26 -3.32 5.40
C VAL A 257 -12.63 -3.24 3.92
N TRP A 258 -13.74 -3.89 3.57
CA TRP A 258 -14.28 -3.87 2.21
C TRP A 258 -15.33 -2.77 2.09
N VAL A 259 -15.22 -1.95 1.04
CA VAL A 259 -16.08 -0.79 0.83
C VAL A 259 -17.10 -1.10 -0.27
N ALA A 260 -18.32 -1.40 0.15
CA ALA A 260 -19.40 -1.67 -0.80
C ALA A 260 -19.62 -0.44 -1.71
N GLN A 261 -19.51 -0.64 -3.01
CA GLN A 261 -19.94 0.38 -3.97
C GLN A 261 -21.47 0.36 -4.04
N HIS A 262 -22.11 1.49 -3.83
CA HIS A 262 -23.50 1.64 -4.22
C HIS A 262 -23.58 1.45 -5.73
N ARG A 263 -24.14 0.33 -6.17
CA ARG A 263 -24.56 0.19 -7.57
C ARG A 263 -25.75 1.12 -7.73
N ASP A 264 -25.54 2.27 -8.36
CA ASP A 264 -26.66 3.08 -8.81
C ASP A 264 -27.54 2.21 -9.69
N GLY A 265 -28.76 1.96 -9.19
CA GLY A 265 -29.74 1.09 -9.82
C GLY A 265 -30.39 1.76 -11.05
N SER A 266 -29.61 2.13 -12.06
CA SER A 266 -30.10 2.69 -13.33
C SER A 266 -29.84 1.75 -14.50
N SER A 267 -30.43 0.54 -14.42
CA SER A 267 -30.86 -0.19 -15.62
C SER A 267 -32.18 -0.90 -15.35
N ARG A 268 -33.23 -0.09 -15.10
CA ARG A 268 -34.58 -0.57 -15.39
C ARG A 268 -34.70 -0.61 -16.93
N SER A 269 -34.37 -1.76 -17.49
CA SER A 269 -34.81 -2.10 -18.84
C SER A 269 -36.32 -1.90 -18.90
N ALA A 270 -36.75 -0.88 -19.60
CA ALA A 270 -38.12 -0.74 -20.00
C ALA A 270 -38.43 -1.85 -21.02
N CYS A 271 -38.98 -2.95 -20.53
CA CYS A 271 -39.65 -3.91 -21.36
C CYS A 271 -41.01 -3.30 -21.70
N SER A 272 -41.12 -2.55 -22.79
CA SER A 272 -42.40 -2.14 -23.35
C SER A 272 -43.01 -3.32 -24.08
N ALA A 273 -44.10 -3.81 -23.53
CA ALA A 273 -45.02 -4.67 -24.26
C ALA A 273 -45.70 -3.88 -25.36
N ALA A 274 -45.68 -4.38 -26.58
CA ALA A 274 -46.68 -4.25 -27.62
C ALA A 274 -46.55 -5.43 -28.57
#